data_b3699412453cc98096a873ffbc245cf4
#
_entry.id   b3699412453cc98096a873ffbc245cf4
#
_cell.length_a   1.000
_cell.length_b   1.000
_cell.length_c   1.000
_cell.angle_alpha   90.00
_cell.angle_beta   90.00
_cell.angle_gamma   90.00
#
_symmetry.space_group_name_H-M   'P 1'
#
loop_
_entity.id
_entity.type
_entity.pdbx_description
1 polymer ?
#
loop_
_entity_poly.entity_id
_entity_poly.type
_entity_poly.pdbx_seq_one_letter_code
_entity_poly.pdbx_strand_id
1 'polypeptide(L)'
;MIDHVSVAVRSIERATRFYEAVLGAIGHVKLVVRPRTVGFGTRYAEFWINLRPDMAPVAADSGSHLCLRARSVAEVENFHRIALAEGGTDDGKPGPRIYSKGRVYTAFIRDPDGNRIEALTILPSPDD
;
A
#
# COMPACT_ATOMS: atom_id res chain seq x y z
N MET A 1 6.58 11.38 14.79
CA MET A 1 6.73 10.13 14.04
C MET A 1 5.37 9.47 13.89
N ILE A 2 5.09 8.94 12.73
CA ILE A 2 3.78 8.33 12.44
C ILE A 2 3.67 6.99 13.15
N ASP A 3 2.59 6.77 13.92
CA ASP A 3 2.30 5.51 14.57
C ASP A 3 1.53 4.57 13.63
N HIS A 4 0.47 5.06 13.02
CA HIS A 4 -0.35 4.28 12.09
C HIS A 4 -1.03 5.20 11.09
N VAL A 5 -1.55 4.61 10.03
CA VAL A 5 -2.32 5.30 8.99
C VAL A 5 -3.62 4.57 8.75
N SER A 6 -4.61 5.27 8.20
CA SER A 6 -5.90 4.69 7.85
C SER A 6 -6.31 5.16 6.47
N VAL A 7 -6.97 4.29 5.73
CA VAL A 7 -7.63 4.65 4.46
C VAL A 7 -9.10 4.22 4.52
N ALA A 8 -9.95 4.97 3.84
CA ALA A 8 -11.38 4.68 3.77
C ALA A 8 -11.66 3.76 2.58
N VAL A 9 -12.56 2.80 2.77
CA VAL A 9 -12.95 1.83 1.75
C VAL A 9 -14.47 1.67 1.74
N ARG A 10 -15.05 1.38 0.57
CA ARG A 10 -16.50 1.25 0.42
C ARG A 10 -17.02 -0.16 0.70
N SER A 11 -16.16 -1.17 0.65
CA SER A 11 -16.49 -2.57 0.96
C SER A 11 -15.40 -3.15 1.81
N ILE A 12 -15.74 -3.55 3.05
CA ILE A 12 -14.75 -4.10 3.97
C ILE A 12 -14.26 -5.48 3.51
N GLU A 13 -15.14 -6.30 2.93
CA GLU A 13 -14.78 -7.64 2.45
C GLU A 13 -13.81 -7.55 1.28
N ARG A 14 -14.11 -6.71 0.29
CA ARG A 14 -13.25 -6.52 -0.88
C ARG A 14 -11.90 -5.93 -0.49
N ALA A 15 -11.92 -4.90 0.36
CA ALA A 15 -10.69 -4.22 0.79
C ALA A 15 -9.82 -5.14 1.64
N THR A 16 -10.43 -5.97 2.49
CA THR A 16 -9.67 -6.92 3.31
C THR A 16 -8.94 -7.92 2.42
N ARG A 17 -9.61 -8.50 1.41
CA ARG A 17 -8.95 -9.40 0.46
C ARG A 17 -7.82 -8.71 -0.29
N PHE A 18 -8.08 -7.49 -0.76
CA PHE A 18 -7.08 -6.71 -1.50
C PHE A 18 -5.84 -6.48 -0.65
N TYR A 19 -6.00 -5.92 0.54
CA TYR A 19 -4.87 -5.54 1.38
C TYR A 19 -4.18 -6.75 2.03
N GLU A 20 -4.90 -7.82 2.32
CA GLU A 20 -4.25 -9.04 2.80
C GLU A 20 -3.26 -9.58 1.78
N ALA A 21 -3.63 -9.60 0.50
CA ALA A 21 -2.74 -10.04 -0.57
C ALA A 21 -1.61 -9.04 -0.84
N VAL A 22 -1.95 -7.76 -0.98
CA VAL A 22 -1.00 -6.71 -1.38
C VAL A 22 0.02 -6.41 -0.28
N LEU A 23 -0.45 -6.25 0.96
CA LEU A 23 0.44 -6.00 2.10
C LEU A 23 1.20 -7.26 2.48
N GLY A 24 0.64 -8.44 2.21
CA GLY A 24 1.36 -9.70 2.38
C GLY A 24 2.62 -9.77 1.53
N ALA A 25 2.61 -9.17 0.35
CA ALA A 25 3.76 -9.12 -0.54
C ALA A 25 4.95 -8.37 0.08
N ILE A 26 4.70 -7.47 1.02
CA ILE A 26 5.75 -6.70 1.70
C ILE A 26 5.88 -7.07 3.19
N GLY A 27 5.37 -8.24 3.57
CA GLY A 27 5.61 -8.83 4.90
C GLY A 27 4.64 -8.44 6.00
N HIS A 28 3.52 -7.78 5.67
CA HIS A 28 2.49 -7.43 6.65
C HIS A 28 1.37 -8.45 6.64
N VAL A 29 0.76 -8.68 7.80
CA VAL A 29 -0.32 -9.64 7.96
C VAL A 29 -1.53 -8.96 8.60
N LYS A 30 -2.69 -9.59 8.45
CA LYS A 30 -3.93 -9.14 9.06
C LYS A 30 -3.89 -9.47 10.55
N LEU A 31 -3.97 -8.45 11.40
CA LEU A 31 -3.83 -8.59 12.85
C LEU A 31 -5.12 -8.32 13.62
N VAL A 32 -5.96 -7.39 13.16
CA VAL A 32 -7.19 -7.01 13.84
C VAL A 32 -8.34 -7.04 12.84
N VAL A 33 -9.42 -7.73 13.18
CA VAL A 33 -10.62 -7.83 12.34
C VAL A 33 -11.83 -7.42 13.16
N ARG A 34 -12.51 -6.38 12.72
CA ARG A 34 -13.76 -5.90 13.30
C ARG A 34 -14.75 -5.64 12.17
N PRO A 35 -16.06 -5.51 12.45
CA PRO A 35 -17.05 -5.36 11.36
C PRO A 35 -16.81 -4.18 10.43
N ARG A 36 -16.24 -3.08 10.91
CA ARG A 36 -16.08 -1.85 10.13
C ARG A 36 -14.64 -1.38 10.00
N THR A 37 -13.67 -2.11 10.56
CA THR A 37 -12.26 -1.73 10.49
C THR A 37 -11.38 -2.97 10.57
N VAL A 38 -10.31 -2.99 9.79
CA VAL A 38 -9.35 -4.10 9.78
C VAL A 38 -7.95 -3.48 9.81
N GLY A 39 -7.07 -4.06 10.62
CA GLY A 39 -5.72 -3.57 10.80
C GLY A 39 -4.68 -4.60 10.38
N PHE A 40 -3.64 -4.12 9.73
CA PHE A 40 -2.52 -4.92 9.19
C PHE A 40 -1.20 -4.40 9.74
N GLY A 41 -0.24 -5.28 9.90
CA GLY A 41 1.09 -4.91 10.37
C GLY A 41 1.94 -6.14 10.61
N THR A 42 3.04 -5.97 11.36
CA THR A 42 3.91 -7.08 11.75
C THR A 42 3.74 -7.44 13.23
N ARG A 43 3.91 -6.50 14.14
CA ARG A 43 3.73 -6.70 15.59
C ARG A 43 2.41 -6.12 16.08
N TYR A 44 2.06 -4.95 15.59
CA TYR A 44 0.78 -4.28 15.88
C TYR A 44 0.27 -3.67 14.58
N ALA A 45 -1.00 -3.30 14.57
CA ALA A 45 -1.62 -2.77 13.36
C ALA A 45 -1.12 -1.35 13.08
N GLU A 46 -0.51 -1.17 11.93
CA GLU A 46 0.04 0.09 11.47
C GLU A 46 -0.72 0.66 10.27
N PHE A 47 -1.38 -0.20 9.52
CA PHE A 47 -2.18 0.16 8.35
C PHE A 47 -3.60 -0.30 8.59
N TRP A 48 -4.56 0.62 8.56
CA TRP A 48 -5.96 0.34 8.83
C TRP A 48 -6.83 0.67 7.63
N ILE A 49 -7.86 -0.16 7.41
CA ILE A 49 -8.95 0.16 6.49
C ILE A 49 -10.21 0.39 7.30
N ASN A 50 -10.94 1.46 6.95
CA ASN A 50 -12.17 1.85 7.65
C ASN A 50 -13.32 1.88 6.65
N LEU A 51 -14.42 1.20 6.99
CA LEU A 51 -15.60 1.12 6.14
C LEU A 51 -16.32 2.46 6.08
N ARG A 52 -16.50 2.96 4.85
CA ARG A 52 -17.28 4.16 4.54
C ARG A 52 -18.09 3.86 3.28
N PRO A 53 -19.25 3.15 3.40
CA PRO A 53 -19.94 2.59 2.24
C PRO A 53 -20.47 3.65 1.28
N ASP A 54 -20.77 4.85 1.79
CA ASP A 54 -21.40 5.91 1.00
C ASP A 54 -20.41 6.96 0.47
N MET A 55 -19.10 6.76 0.71
CA MET A 55 -18.11 7.73 0.24
C MET A 55 -17.98 7.70 -1.29
N ALA A 56 -17.68 8.85 -1.88
CA ALA A 56 -17.27 8.92 -3.28
C ALA A 56 -15.86 8.30 -3.42
N PRO A 57 -15.52 7.73 -4.60
CA PRO A 57 -14.16 7.30 -4.86
C PRO A 57 -13.17 8.46 -4.65
N VAL A 58 -11.95 8.13 -4.21
CA VAL A 58 -10.90 9.12 -4.00
C VAL A 58 -10.59 9.78 -5.35
N ALA A 59 -10.54 11.11 -5.36
CA ALA A 59 -10.25 11.87 -6.57
C ALA A 59 -8.87 11.50 -7.12
N ALA A 60 -8.76 11.43 -8.45
CA ALA A 60 -7.50 11.08 -9.11
C ALA A 60 -6.35 12.03 -8.76
N ASP A 61 -6.68 13.27 -8.44
CA ASP A 61 -5.71 14.30 -8.08
C ASP A 61 -6.01 14.86 -6.69
N SER A 62 -5.97 13.97 -5.69
CA SER A 62 -6.21 14.39 -4.31
C SER A 62 -4.97 15.00 -3.64
N GLY A 63 -3.78 14.74 -4.19
CA GLY A 63 -2.52 15.17 -3.59
C GLY A 63 -2.03 14.26 -2.46
N SER A 64 -2.75 13.18 -2.15
CA SER A 64 -2.41 12.29 -1.03
C SER A 64 -1.96 10.92 -1.52
N HIS A 65 -0.93 10.37 -0.89
CA HIS A 65 -0.60 8.96 -1.03
C HIS A 65 0.15 8.48 0.22
N LEU A 66 0.16 7.17 0.42
CA LEU A 66 0.92 6.55 1.50
C LEU A 66 2.05 5.74 0.89
N CYS A 67 3.25 5.87 1.45
CA CYS A 67 4.41 5.10 1.01
C CYS A 67 4.81 4.12 2.11
N LEU A 68 4.85 2.84 1.76
CA LEU A 68 5.15 1.76 2.68
C LEU A 68 6.53 1.18 2.36
N ARG A 69 7.27 0.81 3.40
CA ARG A 69 8.59 0.24 3.22
C ARG A 69 8.50 -1.23 2.85
N ALA A 70 9.12 -1.59 1.72
CA ALA A 70 9.39 -2.97 1.33
C ALA A 70 10.85 -3.31 1.68
N ARG A 71 11.18 -4.60 1.71
CA ARG A 71 12.52 -5.07 2.10
C ARG A 71 13.42 -5.38 0.90
N SER A 72 12.83 -5.48 -0.30
CA SER A 72 13.58 -5.87 -1.48
C SER A 72 12.88 -5.38 -2.76
N VAL A 73 13.63 -5.37 -3.86
CA VAL A 73 13.10 -5.11 -5.20
C VAL A 73 12.01 -6.13 -5.55
N ALA A 74 12.23 -7.40 -5.23
CA ALA A 74 11.23 -8.45 -5.51
C ALA A 74 9.91 -8.19 -4.79
N GLU A 75 9.94 -7.70 -3.55
CA GLU A 75 8.72 -7.34 -2.82
C GLU A 75 7.99 -6.18 -3.48
N VAL A 76 8.69 -5.17 -3.94
CA VAL A 76 8.08 -4.04 -4.65
C VAL A 76 7.40 -4.52 -5.93
N GLU A 77 8.06 -5.38 -6.69
CA GLU A 77 7.50 -5.93 -7.92
C GLU A 77 6.28 -6.80 -7.65
N ASN A 78 6.34 -7.65 -6.62
CA ASN A 78 5.20 -8.49 -6.22
C ASN A 78 4.02 -7.65 -5.72
N PHE A 79 4.29 -6.61 -4.94
CA PHE A 79 3.28 -5.67 -4.47
C PHE A 79 2.48 -5.11 -5.65
N HIS A 80 3.15 -4.63 -6.67
CA HIS A 80 2.50 -4.04 -7.86
C HIS A 80 1.71 -5.09 -8.63
N ARG A 81 2.33 -6.24 -8.92
CA ARG A 81 1.69 -7.33 -9.68
C ARG A 81 0.43 -7.84 -8.97
N ILE A 82 0.53 -8.06 -7.66
CA ILE A 82 -0.59 -8.58 -6.87
C ILE A 82 -1.71 -7.55 -6.79
N ALA A 83 -1.38 -6.26 -6.62
CA ALA A 83 -2.39 -5.20 -6.58
C ALA A 83 -3.22 -5.17 -7.85
N LEU A 84 -2.58 -5.29 -9.01
CA LEU A 84 -3.30 -5.33 -10.30
C LEU A 84 -4.16 -6.58 -10.43
N ALA A 85 -3.67 -7.72 -9.97
CA ALA A 85 -4.43 -8.98 -10.01
C ALA A 85 -5.64 -8.94 -9.08
N GLU A 86 -5.58 -8.18 -7.99
CA GLU A 86 -6.65 -8.12 -6.97
C GLU A 86 -7.62 -6.95 -7.17
N GLY A 87 -7.57 -6.29 -8.32
CA GLY A 87 -8.55 -5.27 -8.66
C GLY A 87 -8.08 -3.82 -8.48
N GLY A 88 -6.83 -3.62 -8.11
CA GLY A 88 -6.21 -2.30 -8.11
C GLY A 88 -5.78 -1.89 -9.51
N THR A 89 -5.30 -0.67 -9.65
CA THR A 89 -4.82 -0.14 -10.93
C THR A 89 -3.40 0.40 -10.79
N ASP A 90 -2.68 0.42 -11.92
CA ASP A 90 -1.34 0.97 -11.99
C ASP A 90 -1.38 2.50 -11.81
N ASP A 91 -0.47 3.01 -10.97
CA ASP A 91 -0.27 4.44 -10.76
C ASP A 91 1.23 4.79 -10.87
N GLY A 92 2.05 3.85 -11.27
CA GLY A 92 3.49 3.99 -11.46
C GLY A 92 4.17 2.64 -11.42
N LYS A 93 4.66 2.17 -12.57
CA LYS A 93 5.29 0.85 -12.70
C LYS A 93 6.52 0.73 -11.82
N PRO A 94 6.85 -0.51 -11.37
CA PRO A 94 8.07 -0.72 -10.60
C PRO A 94 9.31 -0.26 -11.35
N GLY A 95 10.18 0.45 -10.65
CA GLY A 95 11.42 0.93 -11.24
C GLY A 95 12.23 1.77 -10.26
N PRO A 96 13.49 2.04 -10.63
CA PRO A 96 14.35 2.89 -9.82
C PRO A 96 13.97 4.35 -9.96
N ARG A 97 14.13 5.12 -8.87
CA ARG A 97 13.97 6.58 -8.85
C ARG A 97 14.98 7.18 -7.90
N ILE A 98 15.19 8.48 -8.03
CA ILE A 98 16.06 9.22 -7.12
C ILE A 98 15.17 10.14 -6.29
N TYR A 99 15.13 9.89 -4.99
CA TYR A 99 14.41 10.71 -4.01
C TYR A 99 15.42 11.49 -3.17
N SER A 100 14.92 12.35 -2.28
CA SER A 100 15.78 13.14 -1.41
C SER A 100 16.72 12.28 -0.54
N LYS A 101 16.29 11.07 -0.20
CA LYS A 101 17.09 10.12 0.60
C LYS A 101 18.07 9.28 -0.23
N GLY A 102 18.06 9.43 -1.57
CA GLY A 102 18.94 8.69 -2.47
C GLY A 102 18.17 7.80 -3.44
N ARG A 103 18.85 6.74 -3.90
CA ARG A 103 18.27 5.82 -4.88
C ARG A 103 17.27 4.88 -4.22
N VAL A 104 16.11 4.74 -4.83
CA VAL A 104 15.05 3.85 -4.36
C VAL A 104 14.51 3.04 -5.54
N TYR A 105 13.90 1.90 -5.21
CA TYR A 105 13.09 1.13 -6.16
C TYR A 105 11.66 1.16 -5.64
N THR A 106 10.73 1.61 -6.46
CA THR A 106 9.39 1.91 -6.00
C THR A 106 8.33 1.58 -7.05
N ALA A 107 7.10 1.39 -6.59
CA ALA A 107 5.93 1.20 -7.45
C ALA A 107 4.72 1.86 -6.79
N PHE A 108 3.78 2.30 -7.61
CA PHE A 108 2.57 2.98 -7.18
C PHE A 108 1.35 2.25 -7.70
N ILE A 109 0.35 2.09 -6.84
CA ILE A 109 -0.95 1.51 -7.23
C ILE A 109 -2.07 2.37 -6.66
N ARG A 110 -3.27 2.18 -7.22
CA ARG A 110 -4.51 2.62 -6.58
C ARG A 110 -5.29 1.39 -6.16
N ASP A 111 -5.85 1.44 -4.96
CA ASP A 111 -6.75 0.39 -4.52
C ASP A 111 -8.11 0.51 -5.24
N PRO A 112 -9.04 -0.44 -5.06
CA PRO A 112 -10.34 -0.36 -5.74
C PRO A 112 -11.17 0.88 -5.42
N ASP A 113 -10.85 1.59 -4.35
CA ASP A 113 -11.54 2.83 -3.95
C ASP A 113 -10.80 4.08 -4.40
N GLY A 114 -9.62 3.93 -5.02
CA GLY A 114 -8.82 5.03 -5.52
C GLY A 114 -7.75 5.53 -4.56
N ASN A 115 -7.57 4.89 -3.41
CA ASN A 115 -6.48 5.25 -2.50
C ASN A 115 -5.14 4.95 -3.15
N ARG A 116 -4.21 5.91 -3.08
CA ARG A 116 -2.89 5.80 -3.72
C ARG A 116 -1.88 5.26 -2.72
N ILE A 117 -1.28 4.14 -3.05
CA ILE A 117 -0.33 3.45 -2.19
C ILE A 117 0.95 3.20 -2.98
N GLU A 118 2.06 3.54 -2.36
CA GLU A 118 3.40 3.29 -2.89
C GLU A 118 4.11 2.25 -2.03
N ALA A 119 4.90 1.38 -2.64
CA ALA A 119 5.84 0.53 -1.92
C ALA A 119 7.26 0.85 -2.38
N LEU A 120 8.19 0.93 -1.43
CA LEU A 120 9.53 1.44 -1.70
C LEU A 120 10.58 0.62 -0.95
N THR A 121 11.67 0.30 -1.63
CA THR A 121 12.89 -0.18 -0.97
C THR A 121 14.06 0.73 -1.34
N ILE A 122 14.96 0.94 -0.38
CA ILE A 122 16.14 1.78 -0.59
C ILE A 122 17.20 0.92 -1.28
N LEU A 123 17.76 1.44 -2.38
CA LEU A 123 18.83 0.77 -3.10
C LEU A 123 20.19 1.16 -2.49
N PRO A 124 21.18 0.26 -2.55
CA PRO A 124 22.51 0.61 -2.12
C PRO A 124 23.06 1.79 -2.91
N SER A 125 23.85 2.64 -2.24
CA SER A 125 24.62 3.66 -2.93
C SER A 125 25.64 3.02 -3.85
N PRO A 126 25.95 3.63 -5.03
CA PRO A 126 27.01 3.10 -5.90
C PRO A 126 28.37 3.00 -5.21
N ASP A 127 28.56 3.74 -4.11
CA ASP A 127 29.81 3.76 -3.36
C ASP A 127 29.84 2.77 -2.18
N ASP A 128 28.77 2.04 -1.95
CA ASP A 128 28.66 1.06 -0.85
C ASP A 128 29.28 -0.29 -1.22
#